data_ec16ed03a0bd59b9a925ea728b2ecafa
#
_entry.id   ec16ed03a0bd59b9a925ea728b2ecafa
#
_cell.length_a   1.000
_cell.length_b   1.000
_cell.length_c   1.000
_cell.angle_alpha   90.00
_cell.angle_beta   90.00
_cell.angle_gamma   90.00
#
_symmetry.space_group_name_H-M   'P 1'
#
loop_
_entity.id
_entity.type
_entity.pdbx_description
1 polymer ?
#
loop_
_entity_poly.entity_id
_entity_poly.type
_entity_poly.pdbx_seq_one_letter_code
_entity_poly.pdbx_strand_id
1 'polypeptide(L)'
;MATITLREIKGSPLTFAEADDNFTNLNDDKQEVIPNLGVVPSADMAADSVAFYDASSASTRSIIFNKLTAFTERTLVVKCVADTIGPTVGNGITHVTIPSTLDGKNLSSAQAHVYTAGTGSLTTVQLHNLTDGQDMLSTPITIDASEKDSSTAATPSVTGSYTGVSTADVIRIDVDVVATNTLGLEIRMVFNT
;
A
#
# COMPACT_ATOMS: atom_id res chain seq x y z
N MET A 1 38.25 -20.13 5.19
CA MET A 1 37.73 -21.45 4.79
C MET A 1 38.12 -22.42 5.90
N ALA A 2 37.14 -22.97 6.60
CA ALA A 2 37.38 -23.89 7.70
C ALA A 2 37.90 -25.23 7.15
N THR A 3 38.84 -25.84 7.84
CA THR A 3 39.44 -27.13 7.43
C THR A 3 38.86 -28.25 8.27
N ILE A 4 38.19 -29.17 7.62
CA ILE A 4 37.60 -30.38 8.28
C ILE A 4 38.62 -31.54 8.12
N THR A 5 38.97 -32.17 9.23
CA THR A 5 39.83 -33.35 9.21
C THR A 5 38.98 -34.61 9.02
N LEU A 6 39.19 -35.31 7.91
CA LEU A 6 38.49 -36.57 7.63
C LEU A 6 39.26 -37.76 8.15
N ARG A 7 38.59 -38.72 8.77
CA ARG A 7 39.17 -39.97 9.26
C ARG A 7 39.87 -40.77 8.16
N GLU A 8 39.33 -40.77 6.94
CA GLU A 8 39.90 -41.47 5.79
C GLU A 8 41.28 -40.89 5.37
N ILE A 9 41.42 -39.56 5.47
CA ILE A 9 42.68 -38.88 5.12
C ILE A 9 43.74 -39.09 6.21
N LYS A 10 43.29 -39.13 7.48
CA LYS A 10 44.19 -39.32 8.62
C LYS A 10 44.69 -40.77 8.75
N GLY A 11 43.93 -41.79 8.29
CA GLY A 11 44.28 -43.18 8.41
C GLY A 11 44.24 -43.77 9.84
N SER A 12 43.69 -42.98 10.80
CA SER A 12 43.51 -43.38 12.21
C SER A 12 42.22 -42.74 12.77
N PRO A 13 41.66 -43.25 13.89
CA PRO A 13 40.50 -42.61 14.52
C PRO A 13 40.82 -41.12 14.86
N LEU A 14 39.80 -40.27 14.72
CA LEU A 14 39.88 -38.88 15.17
C LEU A 14 40.05 -38.84 16.70
N THR A 15 40.85 -37.91 17.18
CA THR A 15 40.90 -37.57 18.59
C THR A 15 39.67 -36.76 18.98
N PHE A 16 39.37 -36.66 20.29
CA PHE A 16 38.28 -35.81 20.76
C PHE A 16 38.44 -34.37 20.33
N ALA A 17 39.68 -33.83 20.39
CA ALA A 17 39.94 -32.45 19.94
C ALA A 17 39.68 -32.26 18.42
N GLU A 18 40.08 -33.18 17.57
CA GLU A 18 39.81 -33.11 16.13
C GLU A 18 38.32 -33.24 15.81
N ALA A 19 37.56 -34.00 16.60
CA ALA A 19 36.11 -34.07 16.48
C ALA A 19 35.46 -32.76 16.88
N ASP A 20 35.86 -32.19 18.01
CA ASP A 20 35.35 -30.90 18.50
C ASP A 20 35.69 -29.76 17.53
N ASP A 21 36.90 -29.74 16.98
CA ASP A 21 37.31 -28.77 15.96
C ASP A 21 36.46 -28.90 14.69
N ASN A 22 36.15 -30.12 14.26
CA ASN A 22 35.29 -30.34 13.10
C ASN A 22 33.87 -29.84 13.34
N PHE A 23 33.31 -30.03 14.57
CA PHE A 23 31.99 -29.50 14.90
C PHE A 23 32.00 -27.97 14.99
N THR A 24 33.05 -27.37 15.56
CA THR A 24 33.21 -25.91 15.64
C THR A 24 33.29 -25.32 14.23
N ASN A 25 34.17 -25.87 13.39
CA ASN A 25 34.34 -25.40 12.01
C ASN A 25 33.04 -25.55 11.20
N LEU A 26 32.29 -26.65 11.36
CA LEU A 26 31.02 -26.83 10.68
C LEU A 26 29.95 -25.84 11.16
N ASN A 27 29.97 -25.49 12.46
CA ASN A 27 29.04 -24.51 13.02
C ASN A 27 29.37 -23.10 12.55
N ASP A 28 30.67 -22.75 12.52
CA ASP A 28 31.14 -21.45 12.04
C ASP A 28 30.85 -21.27 10.54
N ASP A 29 31.08 -22.29 9.70
CA ASP A 29 30.73 -22.26 8.28
C ASP A 29 29.21 -22.13 8.06
N LYS A 30 28.38 -22.71 8.94
CA LYS A 30 26.92 -22.54 8.85
C LYS A 30 26.46 -21.17 9.34
N GLN A 31 27.18 -20.55 10.28
CA GLN A 31 26.86 -19.21 10.75
C GLN A 31 27.28 -18.13 9.76
N GLU A 32 28.29 -18.38 8.91
CA GLU A 32 28.65 -17.45 7.82
C GLU A 32 27.54 -17.31 6.76
N VAL A 33 26.58 -18.25 6.68
CA VAL A 33 25.43 -18.16 5.77
C VAL A 33 24.32 -17.20 6.27
N ILE A 34 24.37 -16.84 7.56
CA ILE A 34 23.55 -15.77 8.11
C ILE A 34 24.48 -14.63 8.52
N PRO A 35 24.78 -13.70 7.62
CA PRO A 35 25.65 -12.57 7.96
C PRO A 35 25.03 -11.87 9.16
N ASN A 36 25.84 -11.81 10.21
CA ASN A 36 25.69 -11.07 11.45
C ASN A 36 24.34 -10.33 11.54
N LEU A 37 23.36 -10.96 12.20
CA LEU A 37 22.07 -10.34 12.50
C LEU A 37 22.26 -9.22 13.55
N GLY A 38 23.12 -8.26 13.22
CA GLY A 38 23.19 -7.00 13.92
C GLY A 38 21.85 -6.29 13.74
N VAL A 39 21.36 -5.68 14.80
CA VAL A 39 20.22 -4.76 14.69
C VAL A 39 20.58 -3.71 13.65
N VAL A 40 19.98 -3.77 12.47
CA VAL A 40 20.13 -2.74 11.45
C VAL A 40 19.37 -1.52 11.96
N PRO A 41 20.03 -0.43 12.33
CA PRO A 41 19.33 0.73 12.93
C PRO A 41 18.38 1.42 11.96
N SER A 42 18.52 1.18 10.66
CA SER A 42 17.58 1.58 9.62
C SER A 42 17.80 0.69 8.38
N ALA A 43 16.74 0.17 7.79
CA ALA A 43 16.81 -0.54 6.52
C ALA A 43 16.91 0.48 5.36
N ASP A 44 17.85 0.28 4.45
CA ASP A 44 17.84 0.99 3.17
C ASP A 44 16.82 0.29 2.25
N MET A 45 15.66 0.87 2.12
CA MET A 45 14.57 0.29 1.32
C MET A 45 14.91 0.10 -0.17
N ALA A 46 15.97 0.76 -0.66
CA ALA A 46 16.42 0.61 -2.05
C ALA A 46 17.45 -0.51 -2.22
N ALA A 47 18.23 -0.81 -1.20
CA ALA A 47 19.37 -1.73 -1.25
C ALA A 47 19.17 -3.01 -0.45
N ASP A 48 18.46 -2.93 0.70
CA ASP A 48 18.27 -4.07 1.58
C ASP A 48 17.22 -5.05 1.06
N SER A 49 17.43 -6.33 1.34
CA SER A 49 16.49 -7.39 0.93
C SER A 49 16.30 -8.43 2.02
N VAL A 50 15.14 -9.08 2.02
CA VAL A 50 14.87 -10.26 2.85
C VAL A 50 15.04 -11.52 2.01
N ALA A 51 15.88 -12.45 2.48
CA ALA A 51 16.00 -13.77 1.89
C ALA A 51 14.89 -14.69 2.43
N PHE A 52 14.27 -15.45 1.55
CA PHE A 52 13.30 -16.48 1.89
C PHE A 52 13.51 -17.73 1.04
N TYR A 53 13.13 -18.88 1.59
CA TYR A 53 13.16 -20.13 0.85
C TYR A 53 11.85 -20.31 0.08
N ASP A 54 11.94 -20.38 -1.23
CA ASP A 54 10.80 -20.68 -2.10
C ASP A 54 10.68 -22.20 -2.29
N ALA A 55 9.76 -22.80 -1.57
CA ALA A 55 9.54 -24.24 -1.61
C ALA A 55 9.08 -24.77 -2.98
N SER A 56 8.41 -23.93 -3.78
CA SER A 56 7.93 -24.28 -5.12
C SER A 56 9.05 -24.41 -6.15
N SER A 57 10.10 -23.62 -6.00
CA SER A 57 11.29 -23.64 -6.86
C SER A 57 12.51 -24.29 -6.22
N ALA A 58 12.40 -24.77 -4.97
CA ALA A 58 13.48 -25.34 -4.16
C ALA A 58 14.74 -24.45 -4.14
N SER A 59 14.57 -23.13 -4.12
CA SER A 59 15.66 -22.16 -4.18
C SER A 59 15.47 -21.04 -3.16
N THR A 60 16.59 -20.48 -2.69
CA THR A 60 16.57 -19.23 -1.89
C THR A 60 16.38 -18.05 -2.83
N ARG A 61 15.42 -17.23 -2.54
CA ARG A 61 15.13 -15.96 -3.25
C ARG A 61 15.21 -14.79 -2.29
N SER A 62 15.37 -13.60 -2.83
CA SER A 62 15.33 -12.37 -2.04
C SER A 62 14.24 -11.42 -2.57
N ILE A 63 13.59 -10.72 -1.66
CA ILE A 63 12.72 -9.60 -1.98
C ILE A 63 13.42 -8.33 -1.53
N ILE A 64 13.67 -7.41 -2.46
CA ILE A 64 14.18 -6.08 -2.13
C ILE A 64 13.06 -5.30 -1.45
N PHE A 65 13.38 -4.56 -0.38
CA PHE A 65 12.38 -3.81 0.40
C PHE A 65 11.54 -2.84 -0.44
N ASN A 66 12.08 -2.27 -1.52
CA ASN A 66 11.30 -1.40 -2.41
C ASN A 66 10.15 -2.15 -3.14
N LYS A 67 10.18 -3.49 -3.19
CA LYS A 67 9.06 -4.30 -3.71
C LYS A 67 7.99 -4.59 -2.65
N LEU A 68 8.28 -4.31 -1.38
CA LEU A 68 7.30 -4.35 -0.30
C LEU A 68 6.45 -3.06 -0.23
N THR A 69 6.68 -2.08 -1.08
CA THR A 69 5.88 -0.83 -1.13
C THR A 69 4.40 -1.08 -1.41
N ALA A 70 4.04 -2.21 -2.00
CA ALA A 70 2.63 -2.65 -2.11
C ALA A 70 1.93 -2.78 -0.74
N PHE A 71 2.70 -2.96 0.36
CA PHE A 71 2.16 -2.97 1.73
C PHE A 71 2.03 -1.58 2.35
N THR A 72 2.43 -0.53 1.64
CA THR A 72 2.33 0.86 2.12
C THR A 72 1.04 1.55 1.70
N GLU A 73 0.21 0.91 0.90
CA GLU A 73 -1.10 1.43 0.56
C GLU A 73 -1.97 1.60 1.81
N ARG A 74 -2.65 2.71 1.88
CA ARG A 74 -3.63 3.03 2.92
C ARG A 74 -4.92 3.44 2.27
N THR A 75 -6.01 2.82 2.68
CA THR A 75 -7.34 3.16 2.18
C THR A 75 -8.08 3.97 3.25
N LEU A 76 -8.62 5.09 2.84
CA LEU A 76 -9.52 5.92 3.63
C LEU A 76 -10.91 5.85 2.99
N VAL A 77 -11.89 5.41 3.78
CA VAL A 77 -13.30 5.34 3.36
C VAL A 77 -14.08 6.38 4.12
N VAL A 78 -14.82 7.21 3.39
CA VAL A 78 -15.59 8.33 3.95
C VAL A 78 -17.04 8.20 3.54
N LYS A 79 -17.92 8.00 4.52
CA LYS A 79 -19.36 8.06 4.32
C LYS A 79 -19.79 9.54 4.25
N CYS A 80 -20.08 10.02 3.05
CA CYS A 80 -20.43 11.43 2.82
C CYS A 80 -21.91 11.72 3.07
N VAL A 81 -22.78 10.79 2.66
CA VAL A 81 -24.22 10.93 2.77
C VAL A 81 -24.85 9.60 3.24
N ALA A 82 -25.79 9.66 4.17
CA ALA A 82 -26.47 8.47 4.68
C ALA A 82 -27.26 7.75 3.56
N ASP A 83 -27.41 6.43 3.69
CA ASP A 83 -27.95 5.56 2.63
C ASP A 83 -29.38 5.90 2.18
N THR A 84 -30.14 6.59 3.03
CA THR A 84 -31.53 6.99 2.76
C THR A 84 -31.68 8.44 2.33
N ILE A 85 -30.58 9.19 2.21
CA ILE A 85 -30.55 10.61 1.88
C ILE A 85 -29.88 10.80 0.52
N GLY A 86 -30.48 11.63 -0.33
CA GLY A 86 -29.89 12.01 -1.61
C GLY A 86 -28.72 12.99 -1.40
N PRO A 87 -27.58 12.80 -2.07
CA PRO A 87 -26.54 13.83 -2.11
C PRO A 87 -27.08 15.11 -2.78
N THR A 88 -26.53 16.24 -2.37
CA THR A 88 -26.86 17.54 -2.98
C THR A 88 -25.65 18.08 -3.73
N VAL A 89 -25.90 18.77 -4.84
CA VAL A 89 -24.85 19.51 -5.55
C VAL A 89 -24.31 20.62 -4.66
N GLY A 90 -23.01 20.70 -4.55
CA GLY A 90 -22.33 21.73 -3.77
C GLY A 90 -20.91 21.36 -3.37
N ASN A 91 -20.16 22.39 -3.01
CA ASN A 91 -18.82 22.24 -2.47
C ASN A 91 -18.90 21.93 -0.97
N GLY A 92 -18.10 20.97 -0.52
CA GLY A 92 -17.98 20.66 0.90
C GLY A 92 -19.18 19.96 1.50
N ILE A 93 -19.79 19.00 0.79
CA ILE A 93 -20.81 18.15 1.40
C ILE A 93 -20.23 17.35 2.58
N THR A 94 -18.94 17.07 2.55
CA THR A 94 -18.20 16.44 3.63
C THR A 94 -16.75 16.91 3.60
N HIS A 95 -16.14 16.98 4.79
CA HIS A 95 -14.73 17.26 4.97
C HIS A 95 -14.08 16.13 5.74
N VAL A 96 -12.86 15.79 5.39
CA VAL A 96 -12.06 14.80 6.09
C VAL A 96 -10.67 15.35 6.38
N THR A 97 -10.25 15.22 7.64
CA THR A 97 -8.90 15.62 8.06
C THR A 97 -7.95 14.43 7.90
N ILE A 98 -6.81 14.67 7.27
CA ILE A 98 -5.78 13.66 7.03
C ILE A 98 -5.08 13.28 8.34
N PRO A 99 -5.13 12.00 8.75
CA PRO A 99 -4.43 11.52 9.94
C PRO A 99 -2.92 11.39 9.68
N SER A 100 -2.14 11.38 10.76
CA SER A 100 -0.67 11.24 10.69
C SER A 100 -0.17 9.96 9.99
N THR A 101 -0.99 8.92 9.91
CA THR A 101 -0.67 7.68 9.18
C THR A 101 -0.63 7.85 7.66
N LEU A 102 -1.15 8.96 7.15
CA LEU A 102 -1.14 9.32 5.73
C LEU A 102 -0.14 10.44 5.40
N ASP A 103 0.62 10.92 6.40
CA ASP A 103 1.61 11.98 6.21
C ASP A 103 2.62 11.63 5.10
N GLY A 104 2.86 12.57 4.19
CA GLY A 104 3.78 12.43 3.07
C GLY A 104 3.36 11.40 2.00
N LYS A 105 2.13 10.92 2.01
CA LYS A 105 1.60 10.01 0.97
C LYS A 105 0.92 10.78 -0.15
N ASN A 106 0.73 10.07 -1.28
CA ASN A 106 0.07 10.58 -2.46
C ASN A 106 -1.24 9.82 -2.71
N LEU A 107 -2.30 10.51 -3.10
CA LEU A 107 -3.52 9.89 -3.60
C LEU A 107 -3.20 9.14 -4.90
N SER A 108 -3.37 7.82 -4.89
CA SER A 108 -3.12 6.96 -6.05
C SER A 108 -4.39 6.62 -6.82
N SER A 109 -5.53 6.54 -6.14
CA SER A 109 -6.84 6.35 -6.76
C SER A 109 -7.97 6.82 -5.86
N ALA A 110 -9.09 7.17 -6.48
CA ALA A 110 -10.31 7.50 -5.77
C ALA A 110 -11.52 6.88 -6.48
N GLN A 111 -12.47 6.37 -5.71
CA GLN A 111 -13.71 5.77 -6.20
C GLN A 111 -14.88 6.24 -5.35
N ALA A 112 -16.06 6.22 -5.94
CA ALA A 112 -17.31 6.54 -5.26
C ALA A 112 -18.31 5.39 -5.36
N HIS A 113 -19.14 5.24 -4.33
CA HIS A 113 -20.23 4.29 -4.28
C HIS A 113 -21.50 4.99 -3.78
N VAL A 114 -22.66 4.64 -4.37
CA VAL A 114 -23.99 5.10 -3.93
C VAL A 114 -24.85 3.91 -3.52
N TYR A 115 -25.67 4.08 -2.49
CA TYR A 115 -26.57 3.02 -2.00
C TYR A 115 -27.68 2.70 -3.02
N THR A 116 -28.29 3.75 -3.58
CA THR A 116 -29.26 3.63 -4.66
C THR A 116 -28.74 4.29 -5.92
N ALA A 117 -28.71 3.53 -7.01
CA ALA A 117 -28.28 4.03 -8.32
C ALA A 117 -29.22 5.15 -8.81
N GLY A 118 -28.62 6.21 -9.32
CA GLY A 118 -29.36 7.29 -9.94
C GLY A 118 -29.79 6.98 -11.37
N THR A 119 -30.68 7.80 -11.91
CA THR A 119 -31.19 7.68 -13.28
C THR A 119 -31.06 8.98 -14.05
N GLY A 120 -31.02 8.90 -15.36
CA GLY A 120 -31.09 10.05 -16.28
C GLY A 120 -29.81 10.82 -16.52
N SER A 121 -28.89 10.84 -15.57
CA SER A 121 -27.56 11.46 -15.68
C SER A 121 -26.54 10.71 -14.83
N LEU A 122 -25.27 11.08 -14.95
CA LEU A 122 -24.21 10.59 -14.05
C LEU A 122 -24.18 11.40 -12.76
N THR A 123 -23.53 10.85 -11.71
CA THR A 123 -23.14 11.60 -10.50
C THR A 123 -21.64 11.88 -10.56
N THR A 124 -21.24 13.13 -10.32
CA THR A 124 -19.83 13.56 -10.41
C THR A 124 -19.34 14.09 -9.07
N VAL A 125 -18.15 13.65 -8.66
CA VAL A 125 -17.53 14.04 -7.38
C VAL A 125 -16.09 14.46 -7.62
N GLN A 126 -15.70 15.62 -7.03
CA GLN A 126 -14.34 16.12 -6.99
C GLN A 126 -13.78 16.05 -5.56
N LEU A 127 -12.47 15.85 -5.45
CA LEU A 127 -11.70 15.93 -4.22
C LEU A 127 -10.83 17.17 -4.26
N HIS A 128 -10.97 18.05 -3.27
CA HIS A 128 -10.23 19.29 -3.19
C HIS A 128 -9.45 19.38 -1.87
N ASN A 129 -8.13 19.51 -1.93
CA ASN A 129 -7.33 19.77 -0.74
C ASN A 129 -7.47 21.27 -0.39
N LEU A 130 -8.21 21.56 0.69
CA LEU A 130 -8.43 22.92 1.15
C LEU A 130 -7.16 23.60 1.67
N THR A 131 -6.26 22.81 2.25
CA THR A 131 -5.00 23.34 2.81
C THR A 131 -4.10 23.84 1.70
N ASP A 132 -4.01 23.11 0.60
CA ASP A 132 -3.19 23.48 -0.56
C ASP A 132 -3.94 24.34 -1.58
N GLY A 133 -5.27 24.42 -1.48
CA GLY A 133 -6.13 25.14 -2.41
C GLY A 133 -6.17 24.52 -3.82
N GLN A 134 -6.04 23.18 -3.94
CA GLN A 134 -5.90 22.49 -5.20
C GLN A 134 -6.84 21.28 -5.33
N ASP A 135 -7.29 21.00 -6.55
CA ASP A 135 -8.02 19.79 -6.88
C ASP A 135 -7.05 18.60 -6.97
N MET A 136 -7.43 17.50 -6.34
CA MET A 136 -6.63 16.28 -6.31
C MET A 136 -6.87 15.38 -7.53
N LEU A 137 -7.98 15.58 -8.24
CA LEU A 137 -8.33 14.81 -9.44
C LEU A 137 -8.29 15.72 -10.67
N SER A 138 -7.60 15.28 -11.73
CA SER A 138 -7.65 15.91 -13.05
C SER A 138 -8.89 15.50 -13.83
N THR A 139 -9.41 14.30 -13.56
CA THR A 139 -10.71 13.82 -14.03
C THR A 139 -11.52 13.42 -12.81
N PRO A 140 -12.64 14.10 -12.51
CA PRO A 140 -13.49 13.79 -11.37
C PRO A 140 -14.00 12.34 -11.39
N ILE A 141 -14.42 11.84 -10.24
CA ILE A 141 -15.06 10.54 -10.13
C ILE A 141 -16.45 10.65 -10.76
N THR A 142 -16.82 9.68 -11.61
CA THR A 142 -18.16 9.58 -12.15
C THR A 142 -18.80 8.24 -11.77
N ILE A 143 -20.10 8.25 -11.49
CA ILE A 143 -20.95 7.06 -11.39
C ILE A 143 -22.00 7.21 -12.48
N ASP A 144 -22.01 6.28 -13.42
CA ASP A 144 -22.92 6.36 -14.56
C ASP A 144 -24.37 6.06 -14.18
N ALA A 145 -25.32 6.49 -15.02
CA ALA A 145 -26.73 6.26 -14.78
C ALA A 145 -27.04 4.77 -14.63
N SER A 146 -27.83 4.43 -13.63
CA SER A 146 -28.21 3.05 -13.28
C SER A 146 -27.07 2.20 -12.68
N GLU A 147 -25.92 2.80 -12.40
CA GLU A 147 -24.80 2.16 -11.70
C GLU A 147 -24.70 2.64 -10.25
N LYS A 148 -24.05 1.83 -9.42
CA LYS A 148 -23.84 2.14 -7.99
C LYS A 148 -22.40 2.48 -7.67
N ASP A 149 -21.48 2.14 -8.56
CA ASP A 149 -20.04 2.23 -8.29
C ASP A 149 -19.31 2.86 -9.47
N SER A 150 -18.32 3.66 -9.18
CA SER A 150 -17.50 4.33 -10.19
C SER A 150 -16.45 3.42 -10.85
N SER A 151 -16.27 2.18 -10.38
CA SER A 151 -15.27 1.26 -10.96
C SER A 151 -15.63 0.80 -12.39
N THR A 152 -16.90 0.89 -12.75
CA THR A 152 -17.44 0.55 -14.07
C THR A 152 -17.71 1.78 -14.94
N ALA A 153 -17.44 2.99 -14.43
CA ALA A 153 -17.72 4.24 -15.14
C ALA A 153 -17.03 4.28 -16.51
N ALA A 154 -17.75 4.78 -17.52
CA ALA A 154 -17.23 4.96 -18.87
C ALA A 154 -16.04 5.93 -18.91
N THR A 155 -15.96 6.86 -17.96
CA THR A 155 -14.84 7.77 -17.76
C THR A 155 -14.24 7.53 -16.36
N PRO A 156 -13.17 6.73 -16.24
CA PRO A 156 -12.50 6.52 -14.96
C PRO A 156 -11.92 7.82 -14.40
N SER A 157 -11.92 7.95 -13.06
CA SER A 157 -11.26 9.07 -12.39
C SER A 157 -9.75 9.01 -12.61
N VAL A 158 -9.12 10.18 -12.74
CA VAL A 158 -7.68 10.33 -12.91
C VAL A 158 -7.16 11.28 -11.85
N THR A 159 -6.13 10.89 -11.12
CA THR A 159 -5.45 11.76 -10.16
C THR A 159 -4.77 12.92 -10.87
N GLY A 160 -4.76 14.08 -10.22
CA GLY A 160 -4.12 15.30 -10.72
C GLY A 160 -2.63 15.35 -10.41
N SER A 161 -2.06 16.55 -10.50
CA SER A 161 -0.67 16.82 -10.13
C SER A 161 -0.50 17.10 -8.62
N TYR A 162 -1.59 17.38 -7.91
CA TYR A 162 -1.60 17.76 -6.50
C TYR A 162 -2.22 16.65 -5.65
N THR A 163 -1.49 15.53 -5.55
CA THR A 163 -1.97 14.31 -4.87
C THR A 163 -1.38 14.13 -3.48
N GLY A 164 -0.31 14.87 -3.15
CA GLY A 164 0.36 14.79 -1.86
C GLY A 164 -0.54 15.25 -0.73
N VAL A 165 -0.42 14.59 0.43
CA VAL A 165 -1.13 14.97 1.65
C VAL A 165 -0.18 15.03 2.84
N SER A 166 -0.44 15.94 3.75
CA SER A 166 0.26 16.09 5.03
C SER A 166 -0.71 15.90 6.20
N THR A 167 -0.17 15.60 7.37
CA THR A 167 -0.97 15.51 8.60
C THR A 167 -1.78 16.80 8.80
N ALA A 168 -3.05 16.64 9.13
CA ALA A 168 -4.02 17.71 9.35
C ALA A 168 -4.49 18.46 8.09
N ASP A 169 -4.05 18.11 6.90
CA ASP A 169 -4.71 18.58 5.68
C ASP A 169 -6.20 18.26 5.71
N VAL A 170 -7.00 19.15 5.13
CA VAL A 170 -8.45 18.99 5.04
C VAL A 170 -8.83 18.75 3.59
N ILE A 171 -9.32 17.54 3.31
CA ILE A 171 -9.86 17.19 2.00
C ILE A 171 -11.36 17.47 2.01
N ARG A 172 -11.79 18.32 1.11
CA ARG A 172 -13.18 18.66 0.85
C ARG A 172 -13.72 17.75 -0.26
N ILE A 173 -14.89 17.22 -0.05
CA ILE A 173 -15.59 16.40 -1.05
C ILE A 173 -16.70 17.25 -1.66
N ASP A 174 -16.60 17.49 -2.96
CA ASP A 174 -17.52 18.33 -3.74
C ASP A 174 -18.35 17.43 -4.65
N VAL A 175 -19.65 17.70 -4.74
CA VAL A 175 -20.54 17.03 -5.67
C VAL A 175 -20.96 18.03 -6.74
N ASP A 176 -20.51 17.81 -7.98
CA ASP A 176 -20.76 18.72 -9.09
C ASP A 176 -22.08 18.40 -9.81
N VAL A 177 -22.40 17.12 -9.90
CA VAL A 177 -23.62 16.61 -10.54
C VAL A 177 -24.21 15.48 -9.70
N VAL A 178 -25.51 15.40 -9.60
CA VAL A 178 -26.26 14.31 -8.97
C VAL A 178 -27.29 13.75 -9.93
N ALA A 179 -27.23 12.45 -10.16
CA ALA A 179 -28.25 11.74 -10.92
C ALA A 179 -29.59 11.68 -10.13
N THR A 180 -30.71 11.70 -10.84
CA THR A 180 -32.05 11.68 -10.21
C THR A 180 -32.24 10.41 -9.39
N ASN A 181 -32.81 10.52 -8.20
CA ASN A 181 -33.07 9.40 -7.26
C ASN A 181 -31.82 8.73 -6.68
N THR A 182 -30.64 9.30 -6.82
CA THR A 182 -29.43 8.82 -6.13
C THR A 182 -29.60 8.94 -4.62
N LEU A 183 -29.28 7.85 -3.86
CA LEU A 183 -29.28 7.87 -2.40
C LEU A 183 -27.95 7.33 -1.88
N GLY A 184 -27.48 7.93 -0.79
CA GLY A 184 -26.22 7.63 -0.16
C GLY A 184 -25.03 8.07 -1.01
N LEU A 185 -23.89 8.30 -0.38
CA LEU A 185 -22.63 8.52 -1.06
C LEU A 185 -21.48 8.14 -0.11
N GLU A 186 -20.58 7.34 -0.63
CA GLU A 186 -19.34 6.96 0.03
C GLU A 186 -18.17 7.15 -0.92
N ILE A 187 -17.07 7.66 -0.43
CA ILE A 187 -15.83 7.85 -1.19
C ILE A 187 -14.75 6.97 -0.60
N ARG A 188 -14.04 6.25 -1.46
CA ARG A 188 -12.86 5.47 -1.13
C ARG A 188 -11.64 6.12 -1.79
N MET A 189 -10.68 6.49 -0.98
CA MET A 189 -9.40 7.07 -1.39
C MET A 189 -8.28 6.09 -1.04
N VAL A 190 -7.40 5.81 -1.98
CA VAL A 190 -6.21 4.96 -1.77
C VAL A 190 -4.97 5.84 -1.88
N PHE A 191 -4.11 5.73 -0.87
CA PHE A 191 -2.86 6.49 -0.78
C PHE A 191 -1.67 5.54 -0.78
N ASN A 192 -0.59 5.94 -1.44
CA ASN A 192 0.70 5.23 -1.43
C ASN A 192 1.87 6.23 -1.26
N THR A 193 3.07 5.71 -1.17
CA THR A 193 4.32 6.50 -1.12
C THR A 193 4.84 6.77 -2.52
#